data_4c8b1b83dcf413d7ae6e907cd32f005e
#
_entry.id   4c8b1b83dcf413d7ae6e907cd32f005e
#
_cell.length_a   1.000
_cell.length_b   1.000
_cell.length_c   1.000
_cell.angle_alpha   90.00
_cell.angle_beta   90.00
_cell.angle_gamma   90.00
#
_symmetry.space_group_name_H-M   'P 1'
#
loop_
_entity.id
_entity.type
_entity.pdbx_description
1 polymer ?
#
loop_
_entity_poly.entity_id
_entity_poly.type
_entity_poly.pdbx_seq_one_letter_code
_entity_poly.pdbx_strand_id
1 'polypeptide(L)'
;MSVPPAEDDLANTRFAIGVELAARDLYRAAIAAGAIGTAWAIFANQHASYAQRLAELTGTSADARDNAVYDARVDAFEGDRPANAAFDLENTLIATNAALLGQIVGPNLADALASIVSMESRHAAYLAERSGRGGNFDALFTCTGTPLVRAVTQ
;
A
#
# COMPACT_ATOMS: atom_id res chain seq x y z
N MET A 1 29.89 -3.84 8.46
CA MET A 1 29.24 -2.52 8.63
C MET A 1 28.20 -2.37 7.54
N SER A 2 26.95 -2.10 7.91
CA SER A 2 25.90 -1.79 6.92
C SER A 2 26.14 -0.37 6.39
N VAL A 3 26.17 -0.21 5.07
CA VAL A 3 26.21 1.11 4.44
C VAL A 3 24.86 1.78 4.72
N PRO A 4 24.82 3.04 5.20
CA PRO A 4 23.56 3.73 5.39
C PRO A 4 22.82 3.90 4.06
N PRO A 5 21.46 3.89 4.07
CA PRO A 5 20.68 4.13 2.87
C PRO A 5 21.03 5.47 2.22
N ALA A 6 20.93 5.54 0.89
CA ALA A 6 21.05 6.80 0.17
C ALA A 6 19.94 7.77 0.62
N GLU A 7 20.18 9.08 0.54
CA GLU A 7 19.20 10.08 0.99
C GLU A 7 17.87 9.96 0.25
N ASP A 8 17.92 9.71 -1.07
CA ASP A 8 16.73 9.48 -1.88
C ASP A 8 16.00 8.18 -1.51
N ASP A 9 16.74 7.11 -1.21
CA ASP A 9 16.16 5.87 -0.70
C ASP A 9 15.41 6.10 0.61
N LEU A 10 16.00 6.90 1.50
CA LEU A 10 15.39 7.24 2.79
C LEU A 10 14.10 8.06 2.61
N ALA A 11 14.11 9.06 1.72
CA ALA A 11 12.94 9.88 1.45
C ALA A 11 11.82 9.08 0.77
N ASN A 12 12.15 8.23 -0.19
CA ASN A 12 11.20 7.35 -0.87
C ASN A 12 10.61 6.31 0.10
N THR A 13 11.43 5.77 0.99
CA THR A 13 10.97 4.79 1.98
C THR A 13 10.05 5.42 3.02
N ARG A 14 10.34 6.63 3.51
CA ARG A 14 9.43 7.37 4.41
C ARG A 14 8.07 7.63 3.76
N PHE A 15 8.06 7.97 2.50
CA PHE A 15 6.83 8.14 1.73
C PHE A 15 6.05 6.81 1.64
N ALA A 16 6.71 5.71 1.27
CA ALA A 16 6.10 4.39 1.24
C ALA A 16 5.51 4.00 2.60
N ILE A 17 6.24 4.19 3.70
CA ILE A 17 5.76 3.92 5.07
C ILE A 17 4.46 4.68 5.35
N GLY A 18 4.41 5.97 5.03
CA GLY A 18 3.21 6.78 5.25
C GLY A 18 2.01 6.28 4.46
N VAL A 19 2.23 5.86 3.21
CA VAL A 19 1.21 5.29 2.33
C VAL A 19 0.70 3.94 2.86
N GLU A 20 1.61 3.05 3.29
CA GLU A 20 1.24 1.75 3.88
C GLU A 20 0.43 1.91 5.17
N LEU A 21 0.79 2.87 6.02
CA LEU A 21 0.03 3.18 7.23
C LEU A 21 -1.35 3.79 6.93
N ALA A 22 -1.48 4.58 5.85
CA ALA A 22 -2.78 5.05 5.38
C ALA A 22 -3.65 3.88 4.90
N ALA A 23 -3.09 2.94 4.13
CA ALA A 23 -3.78 1.73 3.71
C ALA A 23 -4.26 0.90 4.91
N ARG A 24 -3.38 0.64 5.90
CA ARG A 24 -3.76 -0.02 7.16
C ARG A 24 -5.00 0.61 7.79
N ASP A 25 -5.00 1.92 7.90
CA ASP A 25 -6.06 2.64 8.60
C ASP A 25 -7.35 2.71 7.78
N LEU A 26 -7.28 2.72 6.45
CA LEU A 26 -8.43 2.59 5.56
C LEU A 26 -9.11 1.22 5.72
N TYR A 27 -8.34 0.12 5.77
CA TYR A 27 -8.90 -1.20 6.06
C TYR A 27 -9.55 -1.27 7.44
N ARG A 28 -8.96 -0.61 8.45
CA ARG A 28 -9.54 -0.50 9.80
C ARG A 28 -10.83 0.32 9.81
N ALA A 29 -10.91 1.40 9.03
CA ALA A 29 -12.11 2.20 8.87
C ALA A 29 -13.25 1.36 8.26
N ALA A 30 -12.98 0.57 7.22
CA ALA A 30 -13.97 -0.35 6.67
C ALA A 30 -14.48 -1.36 7.69
N ILE A 31 -13.60 -1.94 8.51
CA ILE A 31 -13.99 -2.86 9.59
C ILE A 31 -14.91 -2.14 10.60
N ALA A 32 -14.53 -0.93 11.02
CA ALA A 32 -15.33 -0.13 11.96
C ALA A 32 -16.70 0.24 11.39
N ALA A 33 -16.80 0.45 10.07
CA ALA A 33 -18.04 0.71 9.36
C ALA A 33 -18.87 -0.56 9.09
N GLY A 34 -18.37 -1.75 9.45
CA GLY A 34 -19.13 -3.00 9.36
C GLY A 34 -18.76 -3.91 8.19
N ALA A 35 -17.62 -3.70 7.53
CA ALA A 35 -17.15 -4.62 6.50
C ALA A 35 -16.94 -6.04 7.07
N ILE A 36 -17.51 -7.04 6.41
CA ILE A 36 -17.56 -8.42 6.88
C ILE A 36 -16.47 -9.27 6.23
N GLY A 37 -15.81 -10.08 7.03
CA GLY A 37 -14.82 -11.05 6.60
C GLY A 37 -13.44 -10.82 7.20
N THR A 38 -12.70 -11.89 7.41
CA THR A 38 -11.37 -11.88 8.05
C THR A 38 -10.29 -11.23 7.19
N ALA A 39 -10.48 -11.17 5.87
CA ALA A 39 -9.51 -10.59 4.94
C ALA A 39 -9.18 -9.14 5.25
N TRP A 40 -10.16 -8.34 5.69
CA TRP A 40 -9.95 -6.93 6.05
C TRP A 40 -8.90 -6.75 7.15
N ALA A 41 -9.01 -7.55 8.21
CA ALA A 41 -8.04 -7.53 9.31
C ALA A 41 -6.66 -8.06 8.87
N ILE A 42 -6.64 -9.09 8.01
CA ILE A 42 -5.40 -9.62 7.44
C ILE A 42 -4.68 -8.53 6.63
N PHE A 43 -5.38 -7.85 5.73
CA PHE A 43 -4.78 -6.80 4.89
C PHE A 43 -4.31 -5.61 5.74
N ALA A 44 -5.10 -5.15 6.72
CA ALA A 44 -4.67 -4.12 7.65
C ALA A 44 -3.36 -4.49 8.37
N ASN A 45 -3.26 -5.72 8.86
CA ASN A 45 -2.06 -6.20 9.55
C ASN A 45 -0.86 -6.35 8.60
N GLN A 46 -1.08 -6.76 7.36
CA GLN A 46 -0.01 -6.85 6.35
C GLN A 46 0.54 -5.47 6.00
N HIS A 47 -0.29 -4.46 5.76
CA HIS A 47 0.18 -3.09 5.54
C HIS A 47 0.94 -2.53 6.75
N ALA A 48 0.50 -2.82 7.98
CA ALA A 48 1.27 -2.48 9.18
C ALA A 48 2.65 -3.14 9.18
N SER A 49 2.73 -4.41 8.79
CA SER A 49 3.99 -5.15 8.72
C SER A 49 4.92 -4.64 7.61
N TYR A 50 4.37 -4.20 6.46
CA TYR A 50 5.16 -3.59 5.39
C TYR A 50 5.80 -2.28 5.85
N ALA A 51 5.01 -1.39 6.46
CA ALA A 51 5.51 -0.15 7.03
C ALA A 51 6.62 -0.40 8.06
N GLN A 52 6.42 -1.35 8.97
CA GLN A 52 7.40 -1.73 9.98
C GLN A 52 8.68 -2.28 9.35
N ARG A 53 8.56 -3.15 8.35
CA ARG A 53 9.72 -3.72 7.66
C ARG A 53 10.55 -2.65 6.94
N LEU A 54 9.91 -1.73 6.25
CA LEU A 54 10.58 -0.61 5.59
C LEU A 54 11.28 0.31 6.61
N ALA A 55 10.64 0.57 7.75
CA ALA A 55 11.22 1.36 8.82
C ALA A 55 12.48 0.70 9.43
N GLU A 56 12.44 -0.61 9.68
CA GLU A 56 13.59 -1.38 10.17
C GLU A 56 14.78 -1.33 9.21
N LEU A 57 14.54 -1.46 7.91
CA LEU A 57 15.60 -1.45 6.90
C LEU A 57 16.29 -0.08 6.77
N THR A 58 15.60 0.99 7.12
CA THR A 58 16.12 2.37 7.03
C THR A 58 16.50 2.99 8.36
N GLY A 59 16.21 2.31 9.48
CA GLY A 59 16.42 2.88 10.80
C GLY A 59 15.49 4.07 11.10
N THR A 60 14.31 4.09 10.45
CA THR A 60 13.27 5.11 10.69
C THR A 60 12.13 4.54 11.54
N SER A 61 11.06 5.32 11.74
CA SER A 61 9.86 4.87 12.46
C SER A 61 8.66 4.74 11.54
N ALA A 62 7.76 3.81 11.87
CA ALA A 62 6.47 3.62 11.22
C ALA A 62 5.34 4.13 12.12
N ASP A 63 5.29 5.43 12.35
CA ASP A 63 4.43 6.08 13.34
C ASP A 63 3.40 7.06 12.74
N ALA A 64 3.64 7.59 11.54
CA ALA A 64 2.78 8.58 10.91
C ALA A 64 2.30 8.13 9.53
N ARG A 65 0.98 8.05 9.36
CA ARG A 65 0.37 7.79 8.05
C ARG A 65 0.38 9.03 7.17
N ASP A 66 0.27 8.82 5.86
CA ASP A 66 -0.05 9.88 4.91
C ASP A 66 -1.53 10.25 5.02
N ASN A 67 -1.81 11.40 5.63
CA ASN A 67 -3.19 11.87 5.83
C ASN A 67 -3.88 12.24 4.52
N ALA A 68 -3.16 12.75 3.53
CA ALA A 68 -3.75 13.09 2.23
C ALA A 68 -4.27 11.84 1.51
N VAL A 69 -3.52 10.74 1.58
CA VAL A 69 -3.95 9.44 1.04
C VAL A 69 -5.17 8.90 1.78
N TYR A 70 -5.17 9.00 3.10
CA TYR A 70 -6.28 8.53 3.94
C TYR A 70 -7.55 9.35 3.71
N ASP A 71 -7.47 10.66 3.87
CA ASP A 71 -8.61 11.57 3.81
C ASP A 71 -9.31 11.55 2.44
N ALA A 72 -8.53 11.34 1.36
CA ALA A 72 -9.08 11.22 0.01
C ALA A 72 -9.89 9.93 -0.24
N ARG A 73 -9.85 8.95 0.66
CA ARG A 73 -10.40 7.60 0.42
C ARG A 73 -11.31 7.07 1.52
N VAL A 74 -11.24 7.61 2.72
CA VAL A 74 -11.93 7.04 3.90
C VAL A 74 -13.44 6.93 3.68
N ASP A 75 -14.09 7.91 3.10
CA ASP A 75 -15.53 7.88 2.82
C ASP A 75 -15.94 6.71 1.92
N ALA A 76 -15.10 6.35 0.94
CA ALA A 76 -15.35 5.20 0.06
C ALA A 76 -15.15 3.85 0.78
N PHE A 77 -14.24 3.79 1.75
CA PHE A 77 -14.02 2.60 2.58
C PHE A 77 -15.12 2.40 3.63
N GLU A 78 -15.73 3.48 4.12
CA GLU A 78 -16.86 3.46 5.04
C GLU A 78 -18.22 3.34 4.34
N GLY A 79 -18.25 3.44 3.00
CA GLY A 79 -19.45 3.41 2.19
C GLY A 79 -19.96 1.99 1.89
N ASP A 80 -20.93 1.92 0.98
CA ASP A 80 -21.66 0.67 0.67
C ASP A 80 -20.82 -0.37 -0.10
N ARG A 81 -19.71 0.03 -0.72
CA ARG A 81 -18.89 -0.81 -1.60
C ARG A 81 -17.41 -0.77 -1.23
N PRO A 82 -17.03 -1.09 0.01
CA PRO A 82 -15.64 -0.99 0.44
C PRO A 82 -14.69 -1.89 -0.36
N ALA A 83 -15.15 -3.02 -0.89
CA ALA A 83 -14.33 -3.90 -1.72
C ALA A 83 -13.90 -3.23 -3.04
N ASN A 84 -14.75 -2.36 -3.62
CA ASN A 84 -14.38 -1.58 -4.80
C ASN A 84 -13.28 -0.56 -4.44
N ALA A 85 -13.47 0.19 -3.35
CA ALA A 85 -12.49 1.15 -2.86
C ALA A 85 -11.14 0.50 -2.54
N ALA A 86 -11.18 -0.67 -1.89
CA ALA A 86 -9.99 -1.43 -1.57
C ALA A 86 -9.28 -1.97 -2.83
N PHE A 87 -10.01 -2.46 -3.83
CA PHE A 87 -9.43 -2.87 -5.11
C PHE A 87 -8.71 -1.71 -5.80
N ASP A 88 -9.33 -0.54 -5.85
CA ASP A 88 -8.73 0.64 -6.46
C ASP A 88 -7.50 1.13 -5.66
N LEU A 89 -7.54 1.03 -4.32
CA LEU A 89 -6.39 1.32 -3.47
C LEU A 89 -5.22 0.38 -3.78
N GLU A 90 -5.44 -0.95 -3.77
CA GLU A 90 -4.35 -1.91 -4.02
C GLU A 90 -3.69 -1.68 -5.39
N ASN A 91 -4.46 -1.41 -6.43
CA ASN A 91 -3.89 -1.05 -7.74
C ASN A 91 -3.05 0.24 -7.68
N THR A 92 -3.47 1.23 -6.90
CA THR A 92 -2.70 2.45 -6.67
C THR A 92 -1.39 2.16 -5.92
N LEU A 93 -1.44 1.30 -4.89
CA LEU A 93 -0.27 0.91 -4.10
C LEU A 93 0.72 0.11 -4.93
N ILE A 94 0.26 -0.87 -5.71
CA ILE A 94 1.09 -1.64 -6.66
C ILE A 94 1.84 -0.68 -7.59
N ALA A 95 1.12 0.25 -8.24
CA ALA A 95 1.73 1.23 -9.13
C ALA A 95 2.73 2.13 -8.41
N THR A 96 2.42 2.56 -7.19
CA THR A 96 3.27 3.42 -6.36
C THR A 96 4.55 2.71 -5.95
N ASN A 97 4.43 1.51 -5.38
CA ASN A 97 5.57 0.73 -4.92
C ASN A 97 6.45 0.25 -6.08
N ALA A 98 5.86 -0.08 -7.24
CA ALA A 98 6.61 -0.40 -8.46
C ALA A 98 7.39 0.81 -9.00
N ALA A 99 6.80 2.02 -8.96
CA ALA A 99 7.49 3.25 -9.34
C ALA A 99 8.66 3.58 -8.38
N LEU A 100 8.45 3.39 -7.07
CA LEU A 100 9.50 3.56 -6.06
C LEU A 100 10.62 2.52 -6.23
N LEU A 101 10.28 1.27 -6.50
CA LEU A 101 11.26 0.20 -6.77
C LEU A 101 12.22 0.57 -7.90
N GLY A 102 11.73 1.27 -8.94
CA GLY A 102 12.57 1.77 -10.02
C GLY A 102 13.54 2.90 -9.63
N GLN A 103 13.40 3.48 -8.44
CA GLN A 103 14.22 4.58 -7.93
C GLN A 103 15.14 4.16 -6.78
N ILE A 104 14.86 3.04 -6.12
CA ILE A 104 15.64 2.56 -4.98
C ILE A 104 16.97 1.94 -5.45
N VAL A 105 18.04 2.31 -4.78
CA VAL A 105 19.40 1.81 -5.04
C VAL A 105 19.78 0.69 -4.06
N GLY A 106 19.30 0.75 -2.83
CA GLY A 106 19.61 -0.24 -1.80
C GLY A 106 18.96 -1.59 -2.06
N PRO A 107 19.72 -2.70 -2.23
CA PRO A 107 19.17 -3.99 -2.64
C PRO A 107 18.15 -4.55 -1.64
N ASN A 108 18.38 -4.41 -0.35
CA ASN A 108 17.45 -4.91 0.67
C ASN A 108 16.10 -4.17 0.66
N LEU A 109 16.11 -2.87 0.33
CA LEU A 109 14.89 -2.08 0.15
C LEU A 109 14.18 -2.46 -1.14
N ALA A 110 14.93 -2.68 -2.22
CA ALA A 110 14.38 -3.15 -3.49
C ALA A 110 13.69 -4.52 -3.32
N ASP A 111 14.32 -5.46 -2.64
CA ASP A 111 13.73 -6.78 -2.33
C ASP A 111 12.45 -6.66 -1.48
N ALA A 112 12.44 -5.77 -0.49
CA ALA A 112 11.27 -5.53 0.34
C ALA A 112 10.11 -4.95 -0.49
N LEU A 113 10.35 -3.91 -1.30
CA LEU A 113 9.33 -3.32 -2.16
C LEU A 113 8.80 -4.32 -3.21
N ALA A 114 9.67 -5.11 -3.83
CA ALA A 114 9.24 -6.16 -4.76
C ALA A 114 8.34 -7.20 -4.10
N SER A 115 8.65 -7.57 -2.85
CA SER A 115 7.82 -8.48 -2.05
C SER A 115 6.46 -7.86 -1.72
N ILE A 116 6.42 -6.58 -1.35
CA ILE A 116 5.19 -5.84 -1.08
C ILE A 116 4.31 -5.80 -2.34
N VAL A 117 4.85 -5.39 -3.49
CA VAL A 117 4.12 -5.39 -4.78
C VAL A 117 3.52 -6.76 -5.10
N SER A 118 4.26 -7.83 -4.86
CA SER A 118 3.78 -9.20 -5.06
C SER A 118 2.59 -9.54 -4.15
N MET A 119 2.62 -9.11 -2.89
CA MET A 119 1.51 -9.35 -1.95
C MET A 119 0.30 -8.49 -2.24
N GLU A 120 0.49 -7.20 -2.55
CA GLU A 120 -0.59 -6.29 -2.95
C GLU A 120 -1.30 -6.79 -4.22
N SER A 121 -0.57 -7.39 -5.15
CA SER A 121 -1.16 -8.01 -6.33
C SER A 121 -2.10 -9.18 -5.98
N ARG A 122 -1.81 -9.92 -4.91
CA ARG A 122 -2.72 -10.95 -4.37
C ARG A 122 -3.93 -10.34 -3.68
N HIS A 123 -3.76 -9.24 -2.94
CA HIS A 123 -4.88 -8.49 -2.38
C HIS A 123 -5.80 -7.99 -3.49
N ALA A 124 -5.25 -7.37 -4.53
CA ALA A 124 -6.02 -6.88 -5.67
C ALA A 124 -6.78 -8.00 -6.37
N ALA A 125 -6.20 -9.17 -6.58
CA ALA A 125 -6.87 -10.32 -7.17
C ALA A 125 -8.04 -10.83 -6.31
N TYR A 126 -7.83 -10.93 -4.98
CA TYR A 126 -8.91 -11.27 -4.05
C TYR A 126 -10.04 -10.24 -4.07
N LEU A 127 -9.69 -8.96 -4.07
CA LEU A 127 -10.65 -7.86 -4.07
C LEU A 127 -11.38 -7.73 -5.42
N ALA A 128 -10.74 -8.08 -6.54
CA ALA A 128 -11.42 -8.20 -7.83
C ALA A 128 -12.59 -9.17 -7.76
N GLU A 129 -12.38 -10.34 -7.13
CA GLU A 129 -13.45 -11.32 -6.89
C GLU A 129 -14.55 -10.74 -6.00
N ARG A 130 -14.18 -10.11 -4.88
CA ARG A 130 -15.12 -9.54 -3.90
C ARG A 130 -15.89 -8.32 -4.43
N SER A 131 -15.36 -7.62 -5.42
CA SER A 131 -15.97 -6.47 -6.08
C SER A 131 -16.74 -6.84 -7.38
N GLY A 132 -16.90 -8.14 -7.65
CA GLY A 132 -17.60 -8.63 -8.83
C GLY A 132 -16.80 -8.56 -10.13
N ARG A 133 -15.49 -8.38 -10.06
CA ARG A 133 -14.56 -8.31 -11.20
C ARG A 133 -13.81 -9.61 -11.48
N GLY A 134 -14.07 -10.69 -10.72
CA GLY A 134 -13.33 -11.96 -10.80
C GLY A 134 -13.35 -12.65 -12.15
N GLY A 135 -14.39 -12.41 -12.97
CA GLY A 135 -14.46 -12.89 -14.36
C GLY A 135 -13.73 -12.02 -15.39
N ASN A 136 -13.15 -10.90 -14.95
CA ASN A 136 -12.45 -9.97 -15.83
C ASN A 136 -10.93 -10.19 -15.70
N PHE A 137 -10.32 -10.76 -16.75
CA PHE A 137 -8.87 -11.02 -16.77
C PHE A 137 -8.03 -9.75 -16.64
N ASP A 138 -8.45 -8.62 -17.18
CA ASP A 138 -7.73 -7.37 -17.01
C ASP A 138 -7.71 -6.94 -15.53
N ALA A 139 -8.81 -7.08 -14.81
CA ALA A 139 -8.87 -6.79 -13.39
C ALA A 139 -7.99 -7.73 -12.53
N LEU A 140 -7.81 -8.98 -12.98
CA LEU A 140 -7.01 -9.98 -12.26
C LEU A 140 -5.50 -9.87 -12.54
N PHE A 141 -5.11 -9.45 -13.74
CA PHE A 141 -3.73 -9.57 -14.20
C PHE A 141 -3.10 -8.26 -14.68
N THR A 142 -3.85 -7.16 -14.72
CA THR A 142 -3.36 -5.85 -15.14
C THR A 142 -3.49 -4.84 -14.01
N CYS A 143 -2.40 -4.21 -13.62
CA CYS A 143 -2.45 -3.07 -12.70
C CYS A 143 -2.97 -1.84 -13.45
N THR A 144 -4.10 -1.31 -13.01
CA THR A 144 -4.76 -0.13 -13.60
C THR A 144 -4.55 1.13 -12.75
N GLY A 145 -3.80 1.03 -11.66
CA GLY A 145 -3.57 2.13 -10.73
C GLY A 145 -2.64 3.21 -11.30
N THR A 146 -2.85 4.44 -10.86
CA THR A 146 -1.92 5.55 -11.07
C THR A 146 -1.06 5.70 -9.83
N PRO A 147 0.28 5.75 -9.95
CA PRO A 147 1.15 5.87 -8.79
C PRO A 147 0.94 7.21 -8.08
N LEU A 148 0.97 7.17 -6.75
CA LEU A 148 1.08 8.35 -5.92
C LEU A 148 2.47 8.98 -6.09
N VAL A 149 2.53 10.29 -6.04
CA VAL A 149 3.78 11.03 -6.19
C VAL A 149 4.16 11.66 -4.85
N ARG A 150 5.38 11.40 -4.42
CA ARG A 150 5.95 12.04 -3.24
C ARG A 150 6.05 13.54 -3.47
N ALA A 151 5.52 14.34 -2.55
CA ALA A 151 5.73 15.79 -2.57
C ALA A 151 7.24 16.10 -2.43
N VAL A 152 7.78 16.83 -3.38
CA VAL A 152 9.15 17.34 -3.30
C VAL A 152 9.09 18.63 -2.47
N THR A 153 9.59 18.58 -1.24
CA THR A 153 9.84 19.80 -0.46
C THR A 153 11.00 20.55 -1.14
N GLN A 154 10.69 21.73 -1.69
CA GLN A 154 11.70 22.67 -2.18
C GLN A 154 12.48 23.27 -1.02
#